data_99d81c63f7e89ffab76facc75392e246
#
_entry.id   99d81c63f7e89ffab76facc75392e246
#
_cell.length_a   1.000
_cell.length_b   1.000
_cell.length_c   1.000
_cell.angle_alpha   90.00
_cell.angle_beta   90.00
_cell.angle_gamma   90.00
#
_symmetry.space_group_name_H-M   'P 1'
#
loop_
_entity.id
_entity.type
_entity.pdbx_description
1 polymer ?
#
loop_
_entity_poly.entity_id
_entity_poly.type
_entity_poly.pdbx_seq_one_letter_code
_entity_poly.pdbx_strand_id
1 'polypeptide(L)' 'MKIIYQDAGYEARLIINGNLFEAGKINALLDKILLASPQLRVVQNGFFVREIIIMGLPLHVLCAEAILHEAGLDVEYK' A
#
# COMPACT_ATOMS: atom_id res chain seq x y z
N MET A 1 8.85 -0.29 -8.45
CA MET A 1 7.65 -0.39 -7.58
C MET A 1 6.55 0.47 -8.15
N LYS A 2 5.39 -0.10 -8.38
CA LYS A 2 4.23 0.64 -8.89
C LYS A 2 3.15 0.67 -7.82
N ILE A 3 2.60 1.85 -7.56
CA ILE A 3 1.60 2.03 -6.50
C ILE A 3 0.37 2.71 -7.11
N ILE A 4 -0.80 2.10 -6.90
CA ILE A 4 -2.07 2.59 -7.44
C ILE A 4 -3.06 2.78 -6.30
N TYR A 5 -3.68 3.96 -6.24
CA TYR A 5 -4.78 4.25 -5.32
C TYR A 5 -6.09 4.15 -6.08
N GLN A 6 -7.03 3.37 -5.55
CA GLN A 6 -8.37 3.22 -6.10
C GLN A 6 -9.40 3.56 -5.03
N ASP A 7 -10.32 4.46 -5.36
CA ASP A 7 -11.44 4.81 -4.49
C ASP A 7 -12.69 4.07 -4.96
N ALA A 8 -13.25 3.23 -4.10
CA ALA A 8 -14.47 2.48 -4.37
C ALA A 8 -15.68 3.04 -3.60
N GLY A 9 -15.61 4.32 -3.18
CA GLY A 9 -16.67 4.99 -2.43
C GLY A 9 -16.48 4.83 -0.93
N TYR A 10 -17.11 3.84 -0.32
CA TYR A 10 -17.01 3.61 1.11
C TYR A 10 -15.72 2.88 1.51
N GLU A 11 -15.01 2.32 0.55
CA GLU A 11 -13.75 1.62 0.77
C GLU A 11 -12.74 2.07 -0.28
N ALA A 12 -11.48 2.20 0.12
CA ALA A 12 -10.39 2.50 -0.80
C ALA A 12 -9.37 1.38 -0.79
N ARG A 13 -8.60 1.27 -1.86
CA ARG A 13 -7.55 0.27 -2.04
C ARG A 13 -6.26 0.94 -2.46
N LEU A 14 -5.17 0.45 -1.92
CA LEU A 14 -3.84 0.86 -2.31
C LEU A 14 -3.10 -0.40 -2.77
N ILE A 15 -2.77 -0.45 -4.05
CA ILE A 15 -2.17 -1.63 -4.67
C ILE A 15 -0.69 -1.34 -4.91
N ILE A 16 0.18 -2.17 -4.31
CA ILE A 16 1.62 -2.04 -4.44
C ILE A 16 2.15 -3.24 -5.21
N ASN A 17 2.75 -2.99 -6.36
CA ASN A 17 3.42 -4.03 -7.16
C ASN A 17 4.92 -3.81 -7.07
N GLY A 18 5.65 -4.83 -6.66
CA GLY A 18 7.09 -4.77 -6.55
C GLY A 18 7.74 -6.11 -6.89
N ASN A 19 9.04 -6.08 -7.18
CA ASN A 19 9.79 -7.29 -7.46
C ASN A 19 10.41 -7.87 -6.18
N LEU A 20 11.04 -9.03 -6.31
CA LEU A 20 11.67 -9.73 -5.20
C LEU A 20 12.74 -8.89 -4.50
N PHE A 21 13.48 -8.08 -5.26
CA PHE A 21 14.56 -7.24 -4.72
C PHE A 21 14.03 -6.07 -3.88
N GLU A 22 12.77 -5.72 -4.04
CA GLU A 22 12.12 -4.64 -3.28
C GLU A 22 11.39 -5.15 -2.04
N ALA A 23 11.40 -6.45 -1.78
CA ALA A 23 10.63 -7.05 -0.69
C ALA A 23 10.95 -6.45 0.68
N GLY A 24 12.22 -6.24 0.98
CA GLY A 24 12.63 -5.64 2.26
C GLY A 24 12.11 -4.24 2.45
N LYS A 25 12.18 -3.42 1.39
CA LYS A 25 11.66 -2.05 1.41
C LYS A 25 10.15 -2.04 1.57
N ILE A 26 9.45 -2.91 0.84
CA ILE A 26 8.00 -3.04 0.91
C ILE A 26 7.57 -3.45 2.32
N ASN A 27 8.22 -4.45 2.90
CA ASN A 27 7.90 -4.90 4.26
C ASN A 27 8.09 -3.81 5.30
N ALA A 28 9.17 -3.02 5.19
CA ALA A 28 9.41 -1.90 6.10
C ALA A 28 8.32 -0.83 5.99
N LEU A 29 7.86 -0.54 4.76
CA LEU A 29 6.78 0.41 4.53
C LEU A 29 5.45 -0.12 5.07
N LEU A 30 5.16 -1.41 4.89
CA LEU A 30 3.95 -2.04 5.43
C LEU A 30 3.93 -1.97 6.95
N ASP A 31 5.05 -2.22 7.61
CA ASP A 31 5.14 -2.13 9.06
C ASP A 31 4.79 -0.72 9.55
N LYS A 32 5.31 0.31 8.88
CA LYS A 32 4.97 1.69 9.20
C LYS A 32 3.49 1.98 9.01
N ILE A 33 2.93 1.53 7.90
CA ILE A 33 1.53 1.75 7.56
C ILE A 33 0.62 1.08 8.58
N LEU A 34 0.88 -0.18 8.91
CA LEU A 34 0.05 -0.94 9.85
C LEU A 34 0.19 -0.43 11.29
N LEU A 35 1.37 0.08 11.65
CA LEU A 35 1.56 0.69 12.94
C LEU A 35 0.73 1.97 13.09
N ALA A 36 0.66 2.77 12.03
CA ALA A 36 -0.12 4.01 12.02
C ALA A 36 -1.63 3.76 11.89
N SER A 37 -2.02 2.73 11.13
CA SER A 37 -3.43 2.43 10.84
C SER A 37 -3.68 0.93 10.95
N PRO A 38 -3.78 0.37 12.16
CA PRO A 38 -3.95 -1.07 12.36
C PRO A 38 -5.29 -1.63 11.88
N GLN A 39 -6.25 -0.76 11.55
CA GLN A 39 -7.55 -1.17 11.03
C GLN A 39 -7.50 -1.60 9.57
N LEU A 40 -6.42 -1.30 8.86
CA LEU A 40 -6.28 -1.65 7.45
C LEU A 40 -6.11 -3.16 7.29
N ARG A 41 -6.70 -3.69 6.22
CA ARG A 41 -6.51 -5.09 5.83
C ARG A 41 -5.47 -5.17 4.73
N VAL A 42 -4.62 -6.18 4.80
CA VAL A 42 -3.55 -6.37 3.82
C VAL A 42 -3.65 -7.77 3.24
N VAL A 43 -3.66 -7.86 1.92
CA VAL A 43 -3.62 -9.13 1.18
C VAL A 43 -2.35 -9.11 0.33
N GLN A 44 -1.60 -10.21 0.35
CA GLN A 44 -0.36 -10.34 -0.41
C GLN A 44 -0.45 -11.52 -1.34
N ASN A 45 -0.09 -11.31 -2.62
CA ASN A 45 -0.09 -12.34 -3.66
C ASN A 45 1.24 -12.31 -4.41
N GLY A 46 1.61 -13.46 -4.98
CA GLY A 46 2.77 -13.58 -5.83
C GLY A 46 4.05 -13.93 -5.10
N PHE A 47 5.04 -14.39 -5.86
CA PHE A 47 6.34 -14.83 -5.33
C PHE A 47 7.48 -13.98 -5.92
N PHE A 48 7.66 -13.99 -7.24
CA PHE A 48 8.69 -13.19 -7.90
C PHE A 48 8.26 -11.75 -8.09
N VAL A 49 7.01 -11.54 -8.48
CA VAL A 49 6.38 -10.21 -8.54
C VAL A 49 5.31 -10.21 -7.46
N ARG A 50 5.48 -9.36 -6.47
CA ARG A 50 4.57 -9.31 -5.32
C ARG A 50 3.52 -8.23 -5.53
N GLU A 51 2.27 -8.61 -5.33
CA GLU A 51 1.15 -7.69 -5.30
C GLU A 51 0.63 -7.59 -3.87
N ILE A 52 0.59 -6.39 -3.35
CA ILE A 52 0.09 -6.13 -2.01
C ILE A 52 -1.09 -5.19 -2.12
N ILE A 53 -2.22 -5.60 -1.59
CA ILE A 53 -3.44 -4.81 -1.60
C ILE A 53 -3.75 -4.40 -0.16
N ILE A 54 -3.74 -3.10 0.09
CA ILE A 54 -4.10 -2.51 1.37
C ILE A 54 -5.49 -1.91 1.21
N MET A 55 -6.44 -2.33 2.03
CA MET A 55 -7.81 -1.87 1.88
C MET A 55 -8.44 -1.50 3.23
N GLY A 56 -9.37 -0.58 3.19
CA GLY A 56 -10.09 -0.11 4.36
C GLY A 56 -10.82 1.19 4.06
N LEU A 57 -11.21 1.89 5.12
CA LEU A 57 -11.86 3.20 4.97
C LEU A 57 -10.92 4.17 4.27
N PRO A 58 -11.44 5.04 3.37
CA PRO A 58 -10.61 6.00 2.64
C PRO A 58 -9.67 6.81 3.52
N LEU A 59 -10.13 7.21 4.70
CA LEU A 59 -9.32 7.99 5.64
C LEU A 59 -8.03 7.25 6.02
N HIS A 60 -8.13 5.95 6.33
CA HIS A 60 -6.97 5.15 6.73
C HIS A 60 -6.06 4.86 5.54
N VAL A 61 -6.63 4.64 4.37
CA VAL A 61 -5.86 4.40 3.14
C VAL A 61 -5.10 5.65 2.72
N LEU A 62 -5.70 6.83 2.89
CA LEU A 62 -5.01 8.11 2.64
C LEU A 62 -3.84 8.33 3.59
N CYS A 63 -3.93 7.87 4.84
CA CYS A 63 -2.79 7.90 5.76
C CYS A 63 -1.66 7.01 5.26
N ALA A 64 -2.00 5.83 4.75
CA ALA A 64 -1.02 4.92 4.15
C ALA A 64 -0.34 5.57 2.93
N GLU A 65 -1.12 6.22 2.07
CA GLU A 65 -0.61 6.94 0.92
C GLU A 65 0.38 8.03 1.33
N ALA A 66 0.05 8.79 2.37
CA ALA A 66 0.94 9.84 2.87
C ALA A 66 2.29 9.28 3.32
N ILE A 67 2.30 8.12 3.97
CA ILE A 67 3.55 7.45 4.38
C ILE A 67 4.38 7.08 3.15
N LEU A 68 3.74 6.60 2.09
CA LEU A 68 4.44 6.26 0.85
C LEU A 68 5.02 7.50 0.16
N HIS A 69 4.28 8.60 0.15
CA HIS A 69 4.78 9.88 -0.38
C HIS A 69 5.98 10.38 0.40
N GLU A 70 5.96 10.29 1.70
CA GLU A 70 7.09 10.68 2.56
C GLU A 70 8.33 9.83 2.28
N ALA A 71 8.14 8.59 1.84
CA ALA A 71 9.23 7.71 1.45
C ALA A 71 9.76 8.01 0.04
N GLY A 72 9.22 9.01 -0.64
CA GLY A 72 9.65 9.41 -1.97
C GLY A 72 9.03 8.60 -3.10
N LEU A 73 7.93 7.92 -2.85
CA LEU A 73 7.27 7.06 -3.83
C LEU A 73 6.10 7.79 -4.49
N ASP A 74 5.94 7.56 -5.80
CA ASP A 74 4.83 8.11 -6.56
C ASP A 74 3.63 7.18 -6.51
N VAL A 75 2.44 7.75 -6.36
CA VAL A 75 1.18 7.02 -6.32
C VAL A 75 0.32 7.46 -7.51
N GLU A 76 -0.16 6.48 -8.29
CA GLU A 76 -1.10 6.74 -9.38
C GLU A 76 -2.53 6.66 -8.82
N TYR A 77 -3.40 7.53 -9.29
CA TYR A 77 -4.80 7.59 -8.87
C TYR A 77 -5.71 7.08 -9.98
N LYS A 78 -6.62 6.20 -9.61
CA LYS A 78 -7.59 5.64 -10.55
C LYS A 78 -9.01 5.63 -10.00
#